data_18c8b43dc17215bec64f0f149534e265
#
_entry.id   18c8b43dc17215bec64f0f149534e265
#
_cell.length_a   1.000
_cell.length_b   1.000
_cell.length_c   1.000
_cell.angle_alpha   90.00
_cell.angle_beta   90.00
_cell.angle_gamma   90.00
#
_symmetry.space_group_name_H-M   'P 1'
#
loop_
_entity.id
_entity.type
_entity.pdbx_description
1 polymer ?
#
loop_
_entity_poly.entity_id
_entity_poly.type
_entity_poly.pdbx_seq_one_letter_code
_entity_poly.pdbx_strand_id
1 'polypeptide(L)'
;MAKSRSSTDTAPPAALAGDLRIALGKLSRRLREQVHPNDLTHAQKSVLLRLDRYGPATMSALARAGSVKPQSMRVTVAALEAMGAVAGKPDPTDGRQTLIELTPGFRKALRESRAAKDDWLFRALQAQLSAAEQAELAKAVTLLQRLAEF
;
A
#
# COMPACT_ATOMS: atom_id res chain seq x y z
N MET A 1 21.04 -44.84 21.86
CA MET A 1 19.77 -44.06 21.78
C MET A 1 20.10 -42.57 21.84
N ALA A 2 20.23 -41.94 20.70
CA ALA A 2 20.51 -40.52 20.61
C ALA A 2 19.17 -39.77 20.45
N LYS A 3 18.80 -38.96 21.44
CA LYS A 3 17.66 -38.07 21.41
C LYS A 3 17.98 -36.89 20.50
N SER A 4 17.41 -36.89 19.30
CA SER A 4 17.39 -35.72 18.44
C SER A 4 16.53 -34.65 19.13
N ARG A 5 17.17 -33.64 19.67
CA ARG A 5 16.53 -32.40 20.11
C ARG A 5 16.36 -31.53 18.86
N SER A 6 15.17 -31.50 18.29
CA SER A 6 14.76 -30.43 17.39
C SER A 6 14.66 -29.14 18.20
N SER A 7 15.75 -28.42 18.30
CA SER A 7 15.75 -27.03 18.76
C SER A 7 15.10 -26.21 17.66
N THR A 8 13.84 -25.82 17.85
CA THR A 8 13.28 -24.66 17.15
C THR A 8 14.06 -23.47 17.66
N ASP A 9 15.13 -23.14 16.97
CA ASP A 9 15.97 -21.98 17.25
C ASP A 9 15.15 -20.73 16.86
N THR A 10 14.31 -20.29 17.80
CA THR A 10 13.51 -19.07 17.63
C THR A 10 14.48 -17.91 17.78
N ALA A 11 14.81 -17.27 16.66
CA ALA A 11 15.65 -16.07 16.66
C ALA A 11 15.12 -15.03 17.68
N PRO A 12 16.02 -14.35 18.42
CA PRO A 12 15.62 -13.31 19.36
C PRO A 12 14.72 -12.27 18.67
N PRO A 13 13.70 -11.70 19.34
CA PRO A 13 12.77 -10.75 18.72
C PRO A 13 13.45 -9.58 18.02
N ALA A 14 14.60 -9.11 18.52
CA ALA A 14 15.37 -8.05 17.88
C ALA A 14 16.00 -8.47 16.55
N ALA A 15 16.50 -9.69 16.45
CA ALA A 15 17.04 -10.23 15.20
C ALA A 15 15.92 -10.44 14.17
N LEU A 16 14.80 -11.04 14.59
CA LEU A 16 13.63 -11.23 13.74
C LEU A 16 13.09 -9.89 13.20
N ALA A 17 13.06 -8.83 14.02
CA ALA A 17 12.63 -7.50 13.59
C ALA A 17 13.55 -6.93 12.51
N GLY A 18 14.86 -7.09 12.65
CA GLY A 18 15.85 -6.69 11.66
C GLY A 18 15.67 -7.41 10.32
N ASP A 19 15.58 -8.73 10.36
CA ASP A 19 15.42 -9.58 9.19
C ASP A 19 14.10 -9.29 8.46
N LEU A 20 13.01 -9.16 9.21
CA LEU A 20 11.69 -8.82 8.66
C LEU A 20 11.71 -7.46 7.95
N ARG A 21 12.30 -6.44 8.57
CA ARG A 21 12.44 -5.10 7.96
C ARG A 21 13.21 -5.16 6.64
N ILE A 22 14.30 -5.92 6.60
CA ILE A 22 15.12 -6.08 5.40
C ILE A 22 14.34 -6.83 4.31
N ALA A 23 13.67 -7.93 4.65
CA ALA A 23 12.87 -8.72 3.71
C ALA A 23 11.72 -7.91 3.11
N LEU A 24 10.95 -7.19 3.94
CA LEU A 24 9.88 -6.30 3.51
C LEU A 24 10.38 -5.18 2.60
N GLY A 25 11.55 -4.59 2.92
CA GLY A 25 12.16 -3.56 2.09
C GLY A 25 12.54 -4.07 0.70
N LYS A 26 13.17 -5.25 0.62
CA LYS A 26 13.53 -5.89 -0.65
C LYS A 26 12.28 -6.25 -1.47
N LEU A 27 11.28 -6.87 -0.86
CA LEU A 27 10.04 -7.27 -1.52
C LEU A 27 9.28 -6.04 -2.04
N SER A 28 9.15 -4.99 -1.22
CA SER A 28 8.51 -3.74 -1.62
C SER A 28 9.20 -3.06 -2.80
N ARG A 29 10.54 -3.13 -2.86
CA ARG A 29 11.30 -2.62 -4.01
C ARG A 29 10.98 -3.40 -5.27
N ARG A 30 11.02 -4.75 -5.21
CA ARG A 30 10.71 -5.63 -6.35
C ARG A 30 9.30 -5.40 -6.88
N LEU A 31 8.33 -5.21 -6.00
CA LEU A 31 6.96 -4.89 -6.38
C LEU A 31 6.83 -3.53 -7.08
N ARG A 32 7.60 -2.52 -6.65
CA ARG A 32 7.63 -1.22 -7.34
C ARG A 32 8.24 -1.30 -8.73
N GLU A 33 9.22 -2.16 -8.94
CA GLU A 33 9.88 -2.38 -10.24
C GLU A 33 8.91 -2.99 -11.29
N GLN A 34 7.79 -3.59 -10.86
CA GLN A 34 6.79 -4.16 -11.76
C GLN A 34 5.87 -3.11 -12.39
N VAL A 35 5.95 -1.89 -11.95
CA VAL A 35 5.11 -0.79 -12.42
C VAL A 35 6.00 0.37 -12.78
N HIS A 36 5.70 1.06 -13.89
CA HIS A 36 6.42 2.28 -14.21
C HIS A 36 6.29 3.28 -13.05
N PRO A 37 7.41 3.80 -12.53
CA PRO A 37 7.37 4.75 -11.44
C PRO A 37 6.67 6.02 -11.90
N ASN A 38 5.45 6.25 -11.42
CA ASN A 38 4.98 7.61 -11.32
C ASN A 38 5.78 8.24 -10.18
N ASP A 39 6.47 9.35 -10.44
CA ASP A 39 7.26 10.10 -9.46
C ASP A 39 6.37 10.79 -8.41
N LEU A 40 5.49 9.99 -7.78
CA LEU A 40 4.58 10.46 -6.76
C LEU A 40 5.30 10.60 -5.43
N THR A 41 5.13 11.74 -4.78
CA THR A 41 5.59 11.96 -3.42
C THR A 41 4.82 11.07 -2.43
N HIS A 42 5.35 10.90 -1.21
CA HIS A 42 4.65 10.13 -0.17
C HIS A 42 3.25 10.72 0.14
N ALA A 43 3.16 12.06 0.22
CA ALA A 43 1.88 12.75 0.46
C ALA A 43 0.86 12.47 -0.67
N GLN A 44 1.30 12.54 -1.93
CA GLN A 44 0.45 12.23 -3.08
C GLN A 44 -0.05 10.77 -3.05
N LYS A 45 0.84 9.82 -2.78
CA LYS A 45 0.48 8.39 -2.64
C LYS A 45 -0.55 8.18 -1.54
N SER A 46 -0.38 8.84 -0.39
CA SER A 46 -1.28 8.73 0.75
C SER A 46 -2.69 9.21 0.40
N VAL A 47 -2.81 10.36 -0.29
CA VAL A 47 -4.10 10.88 -0.76
C VAL A 47 -4.78 9.92 -1.73
N LEU A 48 -4.04 9.42 -2.74
CA LEU A 48 -4.59 8.52 -3.75
C LEU A 48 -5.08 7.20 -3.14
N LEU A 49 -4.30 6.60 -2.24
CA LEU A 49 -4.68 5.37 -1.55
C LEU A 49 -5.93 5.56 -0.67
N ARG A 50 -6.04 6.73 -0.02
CA ARG A 50 -7.21 7.06 0.77
C ARG A 50 -8.46 7.21 -0.08
N LEU A 51 -8.38 7.96 -1.19
CA LEU A 51 -9.50 8.13 -2.11
C LEU A 51 -9.92 6.81 -2.77
N ASP A 52 -8.97 5.93 -3.03
CA ASP A 52 -9.26 4.60 -3.56
C ASP A 52 -9.95 3.69 -2.54
N ARG A 53 -9.52 3.74 -1.28
CA ARG A 53 -10.05 2.88 -0.22
C ARG A 53 -11.40 3.35 0.32
N TYR A 54 -11.57 4.66 0.50
CA TYR A 54 -12.72 5.25 1.21
C TYR A 54 -13.63 6.09 0.32
N GLY A 55 -13.28 6.28 -0.95
CA GLY A 55 -14.05 7.08 -1.90
C GLY A 55 -13.79 8.59 -1.81
N PRO A 56 -14.64 9.40 -2.47
CA PRO A 56 -14.50 10.85 -2.52
C PRO A 56 -14.47 11.48 -1.14
N ALA A 57 -13.67 12.54 -0.99
CA ALA A 57 -13.51 13.24 0.28
C ALA A 57 -13.32 14.74 0.08
N THR A 58 -13.73 15.54 1.05
CA THR A 58 -13.46 16.97 1.07
C THR A 58 -11.99 17.27 1.36
N MET A 59 -11.52 18.45 0.95
CA MET A 59 -10.16 18.92 1.24
C MET A 59 -9.83 18.86 2.74
N SER A 60 -10.78 19.28 3.58
CA SER A 60 -10.61 19.26 5.04
C SER A 60 -10.54 17.85 5.62
N ALA A 61 -11.30 16.89 5.06
CA ALA A 61 -11.24 15.49 5.45
C ALA A 61 -9.88 14.87 5.08
N LEU A 62 -9.37 15.17 3.88
CA LEU A 62 -8.04 14.72 3.44
C LEU A 62 -6.92 15.30 4.33
N ALA A 63 -6.99 16.59 4.66
CA ALA A 63 -6.00 17.22 5.52
C ALA A 63 -5.97 16.62 6.93
N ARG A 64 -7.15 16.39 7.53
CA ARG A 64 -7.25 15.71 8.85
C ARG A 64 -6.69 14.31 8.82
N ALA A 65 -7.05 13.54 7.80
CA ALA A 65 -6.60 12.17 7.67
C ALA A 65 -5.08 12.05 7.46
N GLY A 66 -4.49 13.00 6.76
CA GLY A 66 -3.05 13.08 6.55
C GLY A 66 -2.29 13.75 7.70
N SER A 67 -3.00 14.25 8.73
CA SER A 67 -2.40 15.03 9.84
C SER A 67 -1.55 16.21 9.32
N VAL A 68 -1.99 16.85 8.25
CA VAL A 68 -1.30 17.98 7.62
C VAL A 68 -2.16 19.24 7.64
N LYS A 69 -1.50 20.39 7.52
CA LYS A 69 -2.21 21.69 7.41
C LYS A 69 -3.04 21.75 6.12
N PRO A 70 -4.21 22.40 6.13
CA PRO A 70 -5.05 22.55 4.95
C PRO A 70 -4.33 23.12 3.72
N GLN A 71 -3.42 24.06 3.94
CA GLN A 71 -2.62 24.66 2.87
C GLN A 71 -1.69 23.62 2.19
N SER A 72 -1.04 22.77 3.00
CA SER A 72 -0.18 21.70 2.46
C SER A 72 -1.01 20.67 1.67
N MET A 73 -2.21 20.33 2.14
CA MET A 73 -3.11 19.44 1.43
C MET A 73 -3.56 20.04 0.10
N ARG A 74 -3.86 21.36 0.04
CA ARG A 74 -4.21 22.05 -1.21
C ARG A 74 -3.12 21.93 -2.25
N VAL A 75 -1.84 22.12 -1.86
CA VAL A 75 -0.70 21.97 -2.76
C VAL A 75 -0.60 20.55 -3.30
N THR A 76 -0.77 19.56 -2.42
CA THR A 76 -0.73 18.13 -2.81
C THR A 76 -1.85 17.79 -3.79
N VAL A 77 -3.08 18.23 -3.51
CA VAL A 77 -4.25 17.96 -4.38
C VAL A 77 -4.12 18.69 -5.70
N ALA A 78 -3.68 19.95 -5.71
CA ALA A 78 -3.46 20.70 -6.95
C ALA A 78 -2.44 20.02 -7.88
N ALA A 79 -1.38 19.48 -7.32
CA ALA A 79 -0.41 18.69 -8.08
C ALA A 79 -1.03 17.41 -8.68
N LEU A 80 -1.88 16.72 -7.92
CA LEU A 80 -2.60 15.54 -8.39
C LEU A 80 -3.65 15.87 -9.47
N GLU A 81 -4.32 17.01 -9.36
CA GLU A 81 -5.24 17.51 -10.40
C GLU A 81 -4.47 17.83 -11.69
N ALA A 82 -3.33 18.52 -11.59
CA ALA A 82 -2.47 18.81 -12.73
C ALA A 82 -1.98 17.55 -13.45
N MET A 83 -1.80 16.45 -12.73
CA MET A 83 -1.45 15.13 -13.27
C MET A 83 -2.67 14.38 -13.84
N GLY A 84 -3.88 14.88 -13.69
CA GLY A 84 -5.11 14.20 -14.08
C GLY A 84 -5.44 12.97 -13.20
N ALA A 85 -4.87 12.87 -12.01
CA ALA A 85 -5.08 11.75 -11.09
C ALA A 85 -6.38 11.91 -10.29
N VAL A 86 -6.72 13.13 -9.91
CA VAL A 86 -7.93 13.46 -9.16
C VAL A 86 -8.68 14.60 -9.83
N ALA A 87 -9.97 14.74 -9.51
CA ALA A 87 -10.81 15.84 -9.94
C ALA A 87 -11.76 16.25 -8.81
N GLY A 88 -12.10 17.53 -8.74
CA GLY A 88 -13.11 18.05 -7.85
C GLY A 88 -14.50 17.98 -8.49
N LYS A 89 -15.51 17.62 -7.69
CA LYS A 89 -16.93 17.73 -8.06
C LYS A 89 -17.74 18.31 -6.91
N PRO A 90 -18.89 18.99 -7.19
CA PRO A 90 -19.78 19.43 -6.12
C PRO A 90 -20.26 18.23 -5.27
N ASP A 91 -20.35 18.44 -3.95
CA ASP A 91 -20.96 17.46 -3.06
C ASP A 91 -22.48 17.41 -3.37
N PRO A 92 -23.05 16.21 -3.67
CA PRO A 92 -24.47 16.10 -3.96
C PRO A 92 -25.37 16.40 -2.74
N THR A 93 -24.84 16.35 -1.53
CA THR A 93 -25.58 16.63 -0.27
C THR A 93 -25.38 18.07 0.22
N ASP A 94 -24.25 18.69 -0.11
CA ASP A 94 -23.95 20.09 0.20
C ASP A 94 -23.17 20.72 -0.96
N GLY A 95 -23.87 21.36 -1.85
CA GLY A 95 -23.28 21.99 -3.05
C GLY A 95 -22.25 23.10 -2.78
N ARG A 96 -22.07 23.51 -1.51
CA ARG A 96 -21.02 24.46 -1.09
C ARG A 96 -19.67 23.77 -0.94
N GLN A 97 -19.65 22.44 -0.81
CA GLN A 97 -18.44 21.65 -0.66
C GLN A 97 -18.03 21.03 -1.99
N THR A 98 -16.72 20.88 -2.16
CA THR A 98 -16.13 20.14 -3.27
C THR A 98 -15.58 18.82 -2.76
N LEU A 99 -16.00 17.73 -3.38
CA LEU A 99 -15.43 16.40 -3.17
C LEU A 99 -14.31 16.16 -4.16
N ILE A 100 -13.17 15.73 -3.66
CA ILE A 100 -12.05 15.28 -4.47
C ILE A 100 -12.21 13.77 -4.67
N GLU A 101 -12.10 13.31 -5.90
CA GLU A 101 -12.19 11.90 -6.25
C GLU A 101 -11.11 11.49 -7.27
N LEU A 102 -10.82 10.20 -7.36
CA LEU A 102 -9.96 9.66 -8.41
C LEU A 102 -10.66 9.79 -9.77
N THR A 103 -9.93 10.24 -10.77
CA THR A 103 -10.43 10.20 -12.16
C THR A 103 -10.61 8.76 -12.63
N PRO A 104 -11.55 8.48 -13.55
CA PRO A 104 -11.75 7.13 -14.09
C PRO A 104 -10.47 6.54 -14.71
N GLY A 105 -9.69 7.35 -15.42
CA GLY A 105 -8.43 6.94 -16.03
C GLY A 105 -7.38 6.54 -14.98
N PHE A 106 -7.24 7.33 -13.92
CA PHE A 106 -6.28 7.01 -12.85
C PHE A 106 -6.72 5.81 -12.01
N ARG A 107 -8.03 5.66 -11.77
CA ARG A 107 -8.58 4.47 -11.11
C ARG A 107 -8.29 3.19 -11.90
N LYS A 108 -8.39 3.24 -13.23
CA LYS A 108 -8.00 2.14 -14.12
C LYS A 108 -6.50 1.83 -13.98
N ALA A 109 -5.64 2.85 -14.06
CA ALA A 109 -4.20 2.70 -13.92
C ALA A 109 -3.80 2.08 -12.57
N LEU A 110 -4.47 2.44 -11.47
CA LEU A 110 -4.25 1.80 -10.16
C LEU A 110 -4.60 0.33 -10.16
N ARG A 111 -5.72 -0.06 -10.79
CA ARG A 111 -6.11 -1.48 -10.90
C ARG A 111 -5.08 -2.28 -11.70
N GLU A 112 -4.64 -1.75 -12.83
CA GLU A 112 -3.62 -2.38 -13.69
C GLU A 112 -2.29 -2.53 -12.95
N SER A 113 -1.90 -1.51 -12.18
CA SER A 113 -0.72 -1.55 -11.31
C SER A 113 -0.79 -2.65 -10.24
N ARG A 114 -1.95 -2.83 -9.62
CA ARG A 114 -2.17 -3.93 -8.66
C ARG A 114 -2.10 -5.28 -9.34
N ALA A 115 -2.80 -5.44 -10.45
CA ALA A 115 -2.80 -6.69 -11.21
C ALA A 115 -1.39 -7.11 -11.62
N ALA A 116 -0.55 -6.19 -12.07
CA ALA A 116 0.85 -6.46 -12.41
C ALA A 116 1.68 -6.93 -11.20
N LYS A 117 1.45 -6.34 -10.02
CA LYS A 117 2.12 -6.76 -8.78
C LYS A 117 1.67 -8.13 -8.30
N ASP A 118 0.36 -8.38 -8.38
CA ASP A 118 -0.24 -9.66 -7.99
C ASP A 118 0.25 -10.79 -8.91
N ASP A 119 0.31 -10.54 -10.21
CA ASP A 119 0.83 -11.50 -11.19
C ASP A 119 2.33 -11.81 -10.94
N TRP A 120 3.13 -10.80 -10.67
CA TRP A 120 4.53 -11.01 -10.32
C TRP A 120 4.68 -11.83 -9.02
N LEU A 121 3.91 -11.50 -7.98
CA LEU A 121 3.92 -12.26 -6.71
C LEU A 121 3.49 -13.70 -6.93
N PHE A 122 2.43 -13.92 -7.70
CA PHE A 122 1.96 -15.26 -8.03
C PHE A 122 3.07 -16.08 -8.67
N ARG A 123 3.73 -15.55 -9.71
CA ARG A 123 4.84 -16.24 -10.37
C ARG A 123 6.02 -16.48 -9.44
N ALA A 124 6.35 -15.51 -8.59
CA ALA A 124 7.43 -15.66 -7.63
C ALA A 124 7.13 -16.75 -6.59
N LEU A 125 5.90 -16.83 -6.07
CA LEU A 125 5.46 -17.87 -5.15
C LEU A 125 5.57 -19.26 -5.78
N GLN A 126 5.11 -19.41 -7.02
CA GLN A 126 5.18 -20.67 -7.77
C GLN A 126 6.62 -21.12 -8.04
N ALA A 127 7.50 -20.16 -8.35
CA ALA A 127 8.88 -20.47 -8.74
C ALA A 127 9.82 -20.72 -7.55
N GLN A 128 9.54 -20.09 -6.40
CA GLN A 128 10.49 -20.05 -5.29
C GLN A 128 10.06 -20.89 -4.08
N LEU A 129 8.78 -21.22 -3.94
CA LEU A 129 8.24 -21.89 -2.76
C LEU A 129 7.52 -23.19 -3.13
N SER A 130 7.78 -24.23 -2.34
CA SER A 130 6.99 -25.45 -2.34
C SER A 130 5.58 -25.21 -1.79
N ALA A 131 4.66 -26.12 -2.03
CA ALA A 131 3.29 -26.03 -1.50
C ALA A 131 3.24 -25.92 0.04
N ALA A 132 4.15 -26.61 0.73
CA ALA A 132 4.25 -26.55 2.19
C ALA A 132 4.71 -25.16 2.66
N GLU A 133 5.72 -24.57 2.02
CA GLU A 133 6.22 -23.21 2.32
C GLU A 133 5.19 -22.14 2.01
N GLN A 134 4.41 -22.30 0.93
CA GLN A 134 3.28 -21.41 0.62
C GLN A 134 2.22 -21.46 1.72
N ALA A 135 1.93 -22.63 2.28
CA ALA A 135 0.99 -22.77 3.40
C ALA A 135 1.51 -22.10 4.68
N GLU A 136 2.81 -22.19 4.95
CA GLU A 136 3.46 -21.50 6.07
C GLU A 136 3.42 -19.98 5.89
N LEU A 137 3.74 -19.50 4.68
CA LEU A 137 3.66 -18.09 4.35
C LEU A 137 2.23 -17.55 4.50
N ALA A 138 1.21 -18.30 4.10
CA ALA A 138 -0.19 -17.92 4.29
C ALA A 138 -0.53 -17.66 5.76
N LYS A 139 0.00 -18.48 6.69
CA LYS A 139 -0.13 -18.25 8.14
C LYS A 139 0.62 -17.00 8.56
N ALA A 140 1.83 -16.79 8.04
CA ALA A 140 2.64 -15.63 8.36
C ALA A 140 2.00 -14.31 7.90
N VAL A 141 1.27 -14.30 6.78
CA VAL A 141 0.53 -13.12 6.30
C VAL A 141 -0.47 -12.60 7.34
N THR A 142 -1.18 -13.48 8.04
CA THR A 142 -2.09 -13.08 9.13
C THR A 142 -1.34 -12.41 10.28
N LEU A 143 -0.13 -12.89 10.61
CA LEU A 143 0.71 -12.27 11.64
C LEU A 143 1.22 -10.90 11.19
N LEU A 144 1.61 -10.76 9.93
CA LEU A 144 2.05 -9.48 9.35
C LEU A 144 0.92 -8.45 9.32
N GLN A 145 -0.31 -8.86 9.04
CA GLN A 145 -1.49 -7.98 9.10
C GLN A 145 -1.70 -7.44 10.52
N ARG A 146 -1.60 -8.30 11.54
CA ARG A 146 -1.70 -7.86 12.95
C ARG A 146 -0.59 -6.87 13.34
N LEU A 147 0.63 -7.04 12.83
CA LEU A 147 1.72 -6.09 13.05
C LEU A 147 1.44 -4.74 12.36
N ALA A 148 0.77 -4.74 11.23
CA ALA A 148 0.43 -3.52 10.49
C ALA A 148 -0.71 -2.71 11.14
N GLU A 149 -1.44 -3.30 12.09
CA GLU A 149 -2.52 -2.66 12.86
C GLU A 149 -2.03 -2.06 14.19
N PHE A 150 -0.77 -2.29 14.57
CA PHE A 150 -0.14 -1.73 15.79
C PHE A 150 0.13 -0.23 15.60
#